data_b84ff948f258f5939a778f61f89edadc
#
_entry.id   b84ff948f258f5939a778f61f89edadc
#
_cell.length_a   1.000
_cell.length_b   1.000
_cell.length_c   1.000
_cell.angle_alpha   90.00
_cell.angle_beta   90.00
_cell.angle_gamma   90.00
#
_symmetry.space_group_name_H-M   'P 1'
#
loop_
_entity.id
_entity.type
_entity.pdbx_description
1 polymer ?
#
loop_
_entity_poly.entity_id
_entity_poly.type
_entity_poly.pdbx_seq_one_letter_code
_entity_poly.pdbx_strand_id
1 'polypeptide(L)'
;MRDRVRWRVLPLPPLAQWREVMAALEVGPEAALAYWHRGFRRKEDLDPPLALLPLKGLREAAALLEEALRQGKRIRVHGDYDADGLTGTAILVRGLTALGADVHPFIPHRLEEGYGVLMERVPEHLEASDLFLTVDCGITNHAELRELLENGVEVIVTDHHTPGKTPPPGLVVHPALTPDLKEKPTGAGVAFLLLWALHERLGLPPPLEYADLAAVGTIADVAPLWGWNRALVKE
;
A
#
# COMPACT_ATOMS: atom_id res chain seq x y z
N MET A 1 9.45 19.03 -36.73
CA MET A 1 7.96 19.12 -36.79
C MET A 1 7.50 19.57 -35.40
N ARG A 2 6.83 20.72 -35.27
CA ARG A 2 6.26 21.12 -33.96
C ARG A 2 5.02 20.26 -33.72
N ASP A 3 5.02 19.41 -32.71
CA ASP A 3 3.83 18.69 -32.29
C ASP A 3 2.72 19.70 -31.96
N ARG A 4 1.62 19.63 -32.70
CA ARG A 4 0.47 20.47 -32.45
C ARG A 4 -0.16 20.00 -31.14
N VAL A 5 -0.08 20.84 -30.12
CA VAL A 5 -0.83 20.62 -28.87
C VAL A 5 -2.33 20.53 -29.25
N ARG A 6 -2.95 19.39 -28.92
CA ARG A 6 -4.39 19.19 -29.11
C ARG A 6 -5.07 19.39 -27.76
N TRP A 7 -5.88 20.43 -27.69
CA TRP A 7 -6.75 20.65 -26.54
C TRP A 7 -7.91 19.65 -26.58
N ARG A 8 -8.18 18.98 -25.46
CA ARG A 8 -9.38 18.19 -25.26
C ARG A 8 -10.29 18.94 -24.30
N VAL A 9 -11.38 19.46 -24.81
CA VAL A 9 -12.43 20.08 -23.99
C VAL A 9 -13.33 18.96 -23.47
N LEU A 10 -13.48 18.89 -22.17
CA LEU A 10 -14.38 17.93 -21.54
C LEU A 10 -15.84 18.42 -21.71
N PRO A 11 -16.81 17.51 -21.95
CA PRO A 11 -18.21 17.88 -22.10
C PRO A 11 -18.76 18.47 -20.80
N LEU A 12 -19.70 19.41 -20.91
CA LEU A 12 -20.43 19.89 -19.74
C LEU A 12 -21.30 18.76 -19.18
N PRO A 13 -21.42 18.64 -17.85
CA PRO A 13 -22.38 17.73 -17.23
C PRO A 13 -23.82 18.14 -17.59
N PRO A 14 -24.79 17.21 -17.45
CA PRO A 14 -26.19 17.56 -17.46
C PRO A 14 -26.47 18.65 -16.41
N LEU A 15 -27.23 19.69 -16.78
CA LEU A 15 -27.44 20.88 -15.95
C LEU A 15 -27.98 20.54 -14.56
N ALA A 16 -28.84 19.53 -14.44
CA ALA A 16 -29.37 19.07 -13.17
C ALA A 16 -28.24 18.55 -12.26
N GLN A 17 -27.39 17.65 -12.77
CA GLN A 17 -26.26 17.08 -12.02
C GLN A 17 -25.23 18.14 -11.62
N TRP A 18 -24.98 19.11 -12.50
CA TRP A 18 -24.10 20.24 -12.20
C TRP A 18 -24.63 21.09 -11.05
N ARG A 19 -25.95 21.42 -11.06
CA ARG A 19 -26.61 22.13 -9.96
C ARG A 19 -26.60 21.34 -8.64
N GLU A 20 -26.78 20.03 -8.73
CA GLU A 20 -26.67 19.14 -7.55
C GLU A 20 -25.28 19.22 -6.92
N VAL A 21 -24.20 19.17 -7.72
CA VAL A 21 -22.83 19.29 -7.22
C VAL A 21 -22.56 20.68 -6.62
N MET A 22 -23.04 21.76 -7.28
CA MET A 22 -22.94 23.11 -6.72
C MET A 22 -23.58 23.22 -5.34
N ALA A 23 -24.78 22.66 -5.19
CA ALA A 23 -25.51 22.69 -3.93
C ALA A 23 -24.87 21.78 -2.88
N ALA A 24 -24.48 20.55 -3.25
CA ALA A 24 -23.91 19.56 -2.34
C ALA A 24 -22.54 19.98 -1.81
N LEU A 25 -21.71 20.62 -2.64
CA LEU A 25 -20.36 21.06 -2.26
C LEU A 25 -20.30 22.53 -1.81
N GLU A 26 -21.42 23.27 -1.95
CA GLU A 26 -21.50 24.72 -1.63
C GLU A 26 -20.45 25.55 -2.38
N VAL A 27 -20.28 25.28 -3.68
CA VAL A 27 -19.27 25.91 -4.53
C VAL A 27 -19.86 26.59 -5.77
N GLY A 28 -19.11 27.51 -6.37
CA GLY A 28 -19.48 28.16 -7.61
C GLY A 28 -19.44 27.21 -8.81
N PRO A 29 -19.99 27.66 -9.98
CA PRO A 29 -20.16 26.79 -11.14
C PRO A 29 -18.86 26.24 -11.72
N GLU A 30 -17.77 27.00 -11.73
CA GLU A 30 -16.47 26.59 -12.27
C GLU A 30 -15.84 25.50 -11.38
N ALA A 31 -15.89 25.68 -10.05
CA ALA A 31 -15.39 24.70 -9.10
C ALA A 31 -16.25 23.43 -9.12
N ALA A 32 -17.58 23.55 -9.20
CA ALA A 32 -18.48 22.41 -9.35
C ALA A 32 -18.17 21.60 -10.60
N LEU A 33 -17.86 22.26 -11.73
CA LEU A 33 -17.47 21.60 -12.97
C LEU A 33 -16.15 20.82 -12.80
N ALA A 34 -15.15 21.42 -12.16
CA ALA A 34 -13.87 20.76 -11.88
C ALA A 34 -14.04 19.55 -10.96
N TYR A 35 -14.85 19.65 -9.93
CA TYR A 35 -15.19 18.55 -9.02
C TYR A 35 -15.97 17.45 -9.74
N TRP A 36 -16.96 17.83 -10.55
CA TRP A 36 -17.76 16.87 -11.31
C TRP A 36 -16.88 16.00 -12.23
N HIS A 37 -15.94 16.59 -12.97
CA HIS A 37 -15.01 15.87 -13.84
C HIS A 37 -14.04 14.96 -13.06
N ARG A 38 -13.76 15.28 -11.81
CA ARG A 38 -12.94 14.47 -10.92
C ARG A 38 -13.72 13.41 -10.13
N GLY A 39 -15.04 13.30 -10.36
CA GLY A 39 -15.88 12.29 -9.72
C GLY A 39 -16.45 12.70 -8.36
N PHE A 40 -16.08 13.87 -7.82
CA PHE A 40 -16.64 14.36 -6.55
C PHE A 40 -18.08 14.83 -6.72
N ARG A 41 -18.97 14.42 -5.83
CA ARG A 41 -20.40 14.69 -5.86
C ARG A 41 -20.95 15.26 -4.56
N ARG A 42 -20.34 14.93 -3.43
CA ARG A 42 -20.80 15.24 -2.09
C ARG A 42 -19.62 15.67 -1.23
N LYS A 43 -19.90 16.30 -0.06
CA LYS A 43 -18.86 16.70 0.90
C LYS A 43 -18.03 15.53 1.40
N GLU A 44 -18.66 14.38 1.60
CA GLU A 44 -17.99 13.14 2.04
C GLU A 44 -16.94 12.65 1.02
N ASP A 45 -17.12 12.94 -0.27
CA ASP A 45 -16.12 12.62 -1.30
C ASP A 45 -14.85 13.48 -1.15
N LEU A 46 -14.99 14.69 -0.54
CA LEU A 46 -13.86 15.59 -0.28
C LEU A 46 -13.19 15.34 1.06
N ASP A 47 -13.89 14.72 1.99
CA ASP A 47 -13.45 14.44 3.36
C ASP A 47 -13.85 13.02 3.80
N PRO A 48 -13.33 11.99 3.12
CA PRO A 48 -13.60 10.61 3.48
C PRO A 48 -12.92 10.27 4.81
N PRO A 49 -13.51 9.38 5.63
CA PRO A 49 -12.88 8.95 6.86
C PRO A 49 -11.67 8.06 6.58
N LEU A 50 -10.58 8.24 7.32
CA LEU A 50 -9.49 7.28 7.36
C LEU A 50 -9.90 6.09 8.24
N ALA A 51 -9.87 4.89 7.68
CA ALA A 51 -10.28 3.67 8.35
C ALA A 51 -9.47 2.47 7.86
N LEU A 52 -9.42 1.41 8.66
CA LEU A 52 -8.79 0.16 8.25
C LEU A 52 -9.58 -0.47 7.09
N LEU A 53 -8.92 -0.67 5.95
CA LEU A 53 -9.52 -1.33 4.79
C LEU A 53 -9.54 -2.85 4.96
N PRO A 54 -10.60 -3.54 4.54
CA PRO A 54 -10.73 -4.99 4.64
C PRO A 54 -9.98 -5.72 3.51
N LEU A 55 -8.67 -5.52 3.40
CA LEU A 55 -7.88 -6.23 2.40
C LEU A 55 -7.89 -7.74 2.67
N LYS A 56 -8.01 -8.52 1.61
CA LYS A 56 -7.87 -9.98 1.69
C LYS A 56 -6.48 -10.34 2.22
N GLY A 57 -6.39 -11.24 3.18
CA GLY A 57 -5.14 -11.67 3.79
C GLY A 57 -4.60 -10.74 4.89
N LEU A 58 -5.17 -9.54 5.06
CA LEU A 58 -4.65 -8.54 5.99
C LEU A 58 -4.69 -9.02 7.46
N ARG A 59 -5.82 -9.59 7.88
CA ARG A 59 -6.00 -10.07 9.26
C ARG A 59 -5.15 -11.29 9.55
N GLU A 60 -4.99 -12.16 8.57
CA GLU A 60 -4.13 -13.34 8.63
C GLU A 60 -2.64 -12.93 8.69
N ALA A 61 -2.23 -11.95 7.89
CA ALA A 61 -0.87 -11.41 7.94
C ALA A 61 -0.56 -10.73 9.28
N ALA A 62 -1.50 -9.96 9.82
CA ALA A 62 -1.37 -9.39 11.15
C ALA A 62 -1.29 -10.46 12.26
N ALA A 63 -2.04 -11.56 12.13
CA ALA A 63 -1.95 -12.68 13.07
C ALA A 63 -0.59 -13.39 13.00
N LEU A 64 -0.03 -13.56 11.80
CA LEU A 64 1.29 -14.15 11.62
C LEU A 64 2.39 -13.24 12.18
N LEU A 65 2.28 -11.93 12.01
CA LEU A 65 3.20 -10.96 12.63
C LEU A 65 3.11 -10.97 14.17
N GLU A 66 1.90 -11.02 14.73
CA GLU A 66 1.71 -11.15 16.19
C GLU A 66 2.39 -12.42 16.72
N GLU A 67 2.24 -13.56 16.04
CA GLU A 67 2.89 -14.80 16.42
C GLU A 67 4.42 -14.72 16.30
N ALA A 68 4.92 -14.08 15.23
CA ALA A 68 6.35 -13.83 15.04
C ALA A 68 6.94 -12.97 16.17
N LEU A 69 6.23 -11.91 16.58
CA LEU A 69 6.59 -11.08 17.73
C LEU A 69 6.66 -11.91 19.01
N ARG A 70 5.62 -12.71 19.30
CA ARG A 70 5.52 -13.53 20.50
C ARG A 70 6.63 -14.58 20.57
N GLN A 71 7.07 -15.11 19.43
CA GLN A 71 8.12 -16.11 19.33
C GLN A 71 9.53 -15.52 19.24
N GLY A 72 9.69 -14.20 19.13
CA GLY A 72 10.97 -13.55 18.93
C GLY A 72 11.64 -13.89 17.60
N LYS A 73 10.84 -14.13 16.55
CA LYS A 73 11.34 -14.42 15.20
C LYS A 73 12.05 -13.24 14.60
N ARG A 74 13.11 -13.53 13.81
CA ARG A 74 13.79 -12.54 13.00
C ARG A 74 12.92 -12.22 11.77
N ILE A 75 12.54 -10.95 11.63
CA ILE A 75 11.69 -10.48 10.54
C ILE A 75 12.54 -9.71 9.53
N ARG A 76 12.65 -10.23 8.31
CA ARG A 76 13.28 -9.52 7.18
C ARG A 76 12.22 -8.71 6.45
N VAL A 77 12.35 -7.38 6.41
CA VAL A 77 11.48 -6.51 5.62
C VAL A 77 12.22 -6.13 4.34
N HIS A 78 11.80 -6.70 3.22
CA HIS A 78 12.36 -6.48 1.90
C HIS A 78 11.49 -5.47 1.14
N GLY A 79 11.96 -4.25 0.98
CA GLY A 79 11.25 -3.18 0.26
C GLY A 79 11.76 -2.92 -1.14
N ASP A 80 11.03 -2.09 -1.89
CA ASP A 80 11.53 -1.51 -3.13
C ASP A 80 12.38 -0.26 -2.83
N TYR A 81 13.16 0.16 -3.82
CA TYR A 81 14.13 1.26 -3.74
C TYR A 81 13.53 2.64 -4.05
N ASP A 82 12.27 2.73 -4.46
CA ASP A 82 11.62 4.02 -4.73
C ASP A 82 10.97 4.62 -3.47
N ALA A 83 10.33 5.77 -3.59
CA ALA A 83 9.79 6.47 -2.44
C ALA A 83 8.63 5.71 -1.78
N ASP A 84 7.81 4.95 -2.54
CA ASP A 84 6.71 4.16 -2.01
C ASP A 84 7.26 2.96 -1.22
N GLY A 85 8.18 2.19 -1.83
CA GLY A 85 8.85 1.07 -1.18
C GLY A 85 9.66 1.48 0.05
N LEU A 86 10.43 2.58 -0.03
CA LEU A 86 11.22 3.10 1.09
C LEU A 86 10.36 3.54 2.28
N THR A 87 9.28 4.31 2.02
CA THR A 87 8.40 4.78 3.10
C THR A 87 7.60 3.63 3.70
N GLY A 88 7.09 2.71 2.87
CA GLY A 88 6.40 1.50 3.35
C GLY A 88 7.31 0.60 4.20
N THR A 89 8.57 0.42 3.78
CA THR A 89 9.58 -0.30 4.58
C THR A 89 9.84 0.41 5.91
N ALA A 90 10.00 1.74 5.90
CA ALA A 90 10.23 2.51 7.12
C ALA A 90 9.05 2.41 8.11
N ILE A 91 7.81 2.39 7.62
CA ILE A 91 6.60 2.19 8.43
C ILE A 91 6.69 0.84 9.17
N LEU A 92 6.91 -0.25 8.44
CA LEU A 92 6.94 -1.58 9.06
C LEU A 92 8.15 -1.79 9.95
N VAL A 93 9.35 -1.37 9.53
CA VAL A 93 10.56 -1.49 10.35
C VAL A 93 10.41 -0.73 11.66
N ARG A 94 9.99 0.54 11.60
CA ARG A 94 9.84 1.37 12.80
C ARG A 94 8.69 0.87 13.68
N GLY A 95 7.54 0.56 13.08
CA GLY A 95 6.37 0.10 13.82
C GLY A 95 6.61 -1.25 14.52
N LEU A 96 7.18 -2.22 13.80
CA LEU A 96 7.50 -3.53 14.38
C LEU A 96 8.62 -3.43 15.44
N THR A 97 9.65 -2.60 15.20
CA THR A 97 10.70 -2.34 16.22
C THR A 97 10.12 -1.72 17.48
N ALA A 98 9.19 -0.77 17.36
CA ALA A 98 8.51 -0.16 18.51
C ALA A 98 7.67 -1.18 19.31
N LEU A 99 7.21 -2.25 18.66
CA LEU A 99 6.53 -3.39 19.28
C LEU A 99 7.50 -4.46 19.84
N GLY A 100 8.81 -4.25 19.75
CA GLY A 100 9.84 -5.14 20.29
C GLY A 100 10.26 -6.27 19.34
N ALA A 101 9.94 -6.20 18.05
CA ALA A 101 10.37 -7.20 17.07
C ALA A 101 11.88 -7.11 16.76
N ASP A 102 12.48 -8.25 16.42
CA ASP A 102 13.80 -8.33 15.79
C ASP A 102 13.64 -8.16 14.27
N VAL A 103 13.85 -6.93 13.77
CA VAL A 103 13.53 -6.52 12.40
C VAL A 103 14.77 -6.07 11.64
N HIS A 104 14.95 -6.63 10.46
CA HIS A 104 16.08 -6.34 9.57
C HIS A 104 15.60 -5.86 8.20
N PRO A 105 15.75 -4.54 7.88
CA PRO A 105 15.40 -4.05 6.55
C PRO A 105 16.37 -4.53 5.48
N PHE A 106 15.87 -4.67 4.25
CA PHE A 106 16.65 -4.85 3.05
C PHE A 106 16.04 -4.05 1.91
N ILE A 107 16.85 -3.25 1.24
CA ILE A 107 16.47 -2.52 0.03
C ILE A 107 17.47 -2.89 -1.06
N PRO A 108 17.03 -3.42 -2.20
CA PRO A 108 17.93 -3.76 -3.30
C PRO A 108 18.54 -2.51 -3.92
N HIS A 109 19.77 -2.61 -4.42
CA HIS A 109 20.41 -1.50 -5.08
C HIS A 109 19.88 -1.34 -6.51
N ARG A 110 19.22 -0.19 -6.77
CA ARG A 110 18.47 0.08 -8.01
C ARG A 110 19.23 -0.23 -9.30
N LEU A 111 20.52 0.13 -9.38
CA LEU A 111 21.32 0.01 -10.61
C LEU A 111 22.02 -1.35 -10.76
N GLU A 112 22.25 -2.04 -9.65
CA GLU A 112 23.01 -3.31 -9.63
C GLU A 112 22.09 -4.52 -9.53
N GLU A 113 21.01 -4.40 -8.77
CA GLU A 113 20.13 -5.52 -8.46
C GLU A 113 18.78 -5.41 -9.16
N GLY A 114 18.25 -4.18 -9.33
CA GLY A 114 16.95 -3.98 -9.98
C GLY A 114 15.76 -4.16 -9.02
N TYR A 115 14.59 -4.47 -9.56
CA TYR A 115 13.32 -4.51 -8.84
C TYR A 115 12.96 -5.92 -8.37
N GLY A 116 12.37 -6.01 -7.18
CA GLY A 116 11.79 -7.22 -6.62
C GLY A 116 12.80 -8.09 -5.86
N VAL A 117 12.39 -9.31 -5.55
CA VAL A 117 13.24 -10.29 -4.85
C VAL A 117 14.12 -11.03 -5.85
N LEU A 118 15.42 -10.99 -5.67
CA LEU A 118 16.38 -11.64 -6.55
C LEU A 118 16.74 -13.04 -6.05
N MET A 119 16.79 -14.02 -6.96
CA MET A 119 17.15 -15.40 -6.62
C MET A 119 18.55 -15.48 -6.01
N GLU A 120 19.49 -14.66 -6.47
CA GLU A 120 20.87 -14.61 -5.96
C GLU A 120 20.94 -14.13 -4.51
N ARG A 121 19.90 -13.42 -4.02
CA ARG A 121 19.80 -12.94 -2.64
C ARG A 121 19.03 -13.87 -1.72
N VAL A 122 18.33 -14.87 -2.26
CA VAL A 122 17.57 -15.83 -1.44
C VAL A 122 18.43 -16.50 -0.37
N PRO A 123 19.67 -16.96 -0.61
CA PRO A 123 20.51 -17.52 0.46
C PRO A 123 20.74 -16.55 1.62
N GLU A 124 20.99 -15.27 1.35
CA GLU A 124 21.15 -14.24 2.40
C GLU A 124 19.85 -14.07 3.20
N HIS A 125 18.69 -14.10 2.51
CA HIS A 125 17.40 -13.97 3.18
C HIS A 125 17.08 -15.19 4.06
N LEU A 126 17.44 -16.40 3.64
CA LEU A 126 17.30 -17.62 4.43
C LEU A 126 18.11 -17.57 5.74
N GLU A 127 19.34 -17.05 5.66
CA GLU A 127 20.18 -16.91 6.85
C GLU A 127 19.69 -15.82 7.82
N ALA A 128 19.05 -14.78 7.27
CA ALA A 128 18.71 -13.57 8.03
C ALA A 128 17.27 -13.54 8.57
N SER A 129 16.40 -14.51 8.22
CA SER A 129 14.99 -14.43 8.59
C SER A 129 14.32 -15.75 8.91
N ASP A 130 13.39 -15.69 9.85
CA ASP A 130 12.40 -16.72 10.13
C ASP A 130 11.05 -16.34 9.52
N LEU A 131 10.83 -15.03 9.28
CA LEU A 131 9.72 -14.47 8.53
C LEU A 131 10.23 -13.42 7.54
N PHE A 132 9.88 -13.58 6.27
CA PHE A 132 10.21 -12.68 5.17
C PHE A 132 8.96 -11.91 4.74
N LEU A 133 9.05 -10.57 4.77
CA LEU A 133 7.95 -9.66 4.48
C LEU A 133 8.35 -8.72 3.35
N THR A 134 7.66 -8.78 2.20
CA THR A 134 7.89 -7.83 1.12
C THR A 134 7.05 -6.57 1.27
N VAL A 135 7.56 -5.45 0.78
CA VAL A 135 6.89 -4.16 0.74
C VAL A 135 7.04 -3.56 -0.65
N ASP A 136 5.90 -3.28 -1.28
CA ASP A 136 5.86 -2.66 -2.62
C ASP A 136 6.52 -3.48 -3.71
N CYS A 137 6.64 -4.78 -3.49
CA CYS A 137 7.17 -5.76 -4.43
C CYS A 137 6.72 -7.17 -4.04
N GLY A 138 7.09 -8.16 -4.87
CA GLY A 138 6.91 -9.57 -4.55
C GLY A 138 5.73 -10.23 -5.25
N ILE A 139 4.74 -9.49 -5.76
CA ILE A 139 3.54 -10.09 -6.36
C ILE A 139 3.83 -10.98 -7.58
N THR A 140 4.99 -10.84 -8.19
CA THR A 140 5.44 -11.65 -9.34
C THR A 140 6.59 -12.60 -9.03
N ASN A 141 7.13 -12.58 -7.81
CA ASN A 141 8.32 -13.34 -7.39
C ASN A 141 7.98 -14.78 -6.96
N HIS A 142 7.49 -15.61 -7.88
CA HIS A 142 6.99 -16.95 -7.56
C HIS A 142 8.07 -17.95 -7.17
N ALA A 143 9.22 -17.93 -7.82
CA ALA A 143 10.31 -18.89 -7.61
C ALA A 143 11.05 -18.58 -6.30
N GLU A 144 11.41 -17.32 -6.12
CA GLU A 144 12.15 -16.81 -4.97
C GLU A 144 11.39 -17.04 -3.66
N LEU A 145 10.09 -16.69 -3.65
CA LEU A 145 9.25 -16.86 -2.47
C LEU A 145 8.94 -18.34 -2.18
N ARG A 146 8.89 -19.18 -3.22
CA ARG A 146 8.77 -20.63 -3.03
C ARG A 146 10.02 -21.20 -2.38
N GLU A 147 11.20 -20.80 -2.82
CA GLU A 147 12.47 -21.25 -2.25
C GLU A 147 12.55 -20.90 -0.75
N LEU A 148 12.14 -19.68 -0.35
CA LEU A 148 12.08 -19.30 1.05
C LEU A 148 11.14 -20.20 1.85
N LEU A 149 9.93 -20.43 1.37
CA LEU A 149 8.94 -21.28 2.04
C LEU A 149 9.38 -22.74 2.16
N GLU A 150 9.95 -23.33 1.10
CA GLU A 150 10.44 -24.71 1.10
C GLU A 150 11.61 -24.91 2.05
N ASN A 151 12.33 -23.84 2.40
CA ASN A 151 13.39 -23.85 3.42
C ASN A 151 12.90 -23.36 4.80
N GLY A 152 11.59 -23.29 5.03
CA GLY A 152 11.00 -23.08 6.36
C GLY A 152 10.85 -21.61 6.77
N VAL A 153 11.11 -20.65 5.90
CA VAL A 153 10.86 -19.22 6.16
C VAL A 153 9.40 -18.91 5.86
N GLU A 154 8.68 -18.32 6.79
CA GLU A 154 7.33 -17.82 6.57
C GLU A 154 7.35 -16.59 5.65
N VAL A 155 6.37 -16.45 4.76
CA VAL A 155 6.35 -15.37 3.76
C VAL A 155 5.05 -14.59 3.82
N ILE A 156 5.17 -13.27 3.94
CA ILE A 156 4.09 -12.30 3.73
C ILE A 156 4.47 -11.41 2.53
N VAL A 157 3.55 -11.26 1.59
CA VAL A 157 3.71 -10.34 0.45
C VAL A 157 2.76 -9.17 0.63
N THR A 158 3.30 -7.94 0.73
CA THR A 158 2.50 -6.72 0.62
C THR A 158 2.91 -5.96 -0.63
N ASP A 159 1.96 -5.78 -1.53
CA ASP A 159 2.22 -5.18 -2.84
C ASP A 159 0.93 -4.55 -3.41
N HIS A 160 1.06 -3.70 -4.42
CA HIS A 160 -0.08 -3.09 -5.13
C HIS A 160 0.08 -3.14 -6.66
N HIS A 161 1.21 -3.58 -7.16
CA HIS A 161 1.50 -3.70 -8.58
C HIS A 161 0.56 -4.67 -9.29
N THR A 162 0.55 -4.64 -10.62
CA THR A 162 -0.33 -5.52 -11.40
C THR A 162 0.00 -6.99 -11.15
N PRO A 163 -0.91 -7.79 -10.56
CA PRO A 163 -0.64 -9.19 -10.29
C PRO A 163 -0.57 -10.02 -11.59
N GLY A 164 0.19 -11.11 -11.53
CA GLY A 164 0.20 -12.13 -12.57
C GLY A 164 -1.13 -12.91 -12.66
N LYS A 165 -1.13 -14.00 -13.41
CA LYS A 165 -2.33 -14.88 -13.56
C LYS A 165 -2.72 -15.56 -12.24
N THR A 166 -1.75 -15.83 -11.40
CA THR A 166 -1.92 -16.42 -10.07
C THR A 166 -1.10 -15.64 -9.07
N PRO A 167 -1.54 -15.52 -7.81
CA PRO A 167 -0.71 -14.92 -6.77
C PRO A 167 0.50 -15.81 -6.48
N PRO A 168 1.62 -15.25 -5.98
CA PRO A 168 2.77 -16.01 -5.54
C PRO A 168 2.42 -16.86 -4.31
N PRO A 169 3.28 -17.84 -3.95
CA PRO A 169 3.12 -18.58 -2.70
C PRO A 169 3.37 -17.68 -1.49
N GLY A 170 2.81 -18.07 -0.34
CA GLY A 170 2.83 -17.28 0.89
C GLY A 170 1.51 -16.58 1.16
N LEU A 171 1.50 -15.73 2.18
CA LEU A 171 0.33 -14.95 2.56
C LEU A 171 0.36 -13.59 1.86
N VAL A 172 -0.57 -13.37 0.94
CA VAL A 172 -0.59 -12.18 0.07
C VAL A 172 -1.63 -11.18 0.53
N VAL A 173 -1.20 -9.95 0.81
CA VAL A 173 -2.04 -8.78 1.08
C VAL A 173 -1.94 -7.82 -0.09
N HIS A 174 -3.01 -7.73 -0.89
CA HIS A 174 -2.96 -6.96 -2.13
C HIS A 174 -4.35 -6.40 -2.50
N PRO A 175 -4.46 -5.09 -2.80
CA PRO A 175 -5.76 -4.46 -3.09
C PRO A 175 -6.47 -5.07 -4.31
N ALA A 176 -5.75 -5.40 -5.39
CA ALA A 176 -6.34 -5.99 -6.60
C ALA A 176 -6.85 -7.45 -6.40
N LEU A 177 -6.42 -8.13 -5.33
CA LEU A 177 -6.89 -9.47 -4.98
C LEU A 177 -8.05 -9.44 -3.98
N THR A 178 -8.49 -8.26 -3.58
CA THR A 178 -9.60 -8.05 -2.66
C THR A 178 -10.87 -7.81 -3.48
N PRO A 179 -11.86 -8.73 -3.42
CA PRO A 179 -13.12 -8.57 -4.15
C PRO A 179 -13.83 -7.26 -3.77
N ASP A 180 -14.39 -6.59 -4.75
CA ASP A 180 -15.22 -5.38 -4.61
C ASP A 180 -14.53 -4.16 -3.96
N LEU A 181 -13.23 -4.22 -3.71
CA LEU A 181 -12.46 -3.09 -3.19
C LEU A 181 -12.30 -2.02 -4.27
N LYS A 182 -12.77 -0.80 -3.98
CA LYS A 182 -12.65 0.36 -4.88
C LYS A 182 -11.40 1.17 -4.62
N GLU A 183 -10.93 1.17 -3.39
CA GLU A 183 -9.73 1.83 -2.92
C GLU A 183 -8.48 1.13 -3.48
N LYS A 184 -7.47 1.92 -3.79
CA LYS A 184 -6.20 1.43 -4.33
C LYS A 184 -5.05 2.03 -3.52
N PRO A 185 -4.82 1.54 -2.28
CA PRO A 185 -3.63 1.92 -1.52
C PRO A 185 -2.37 1.51 -2.27
N THR A 186 -1.32 2.29 -2.14
CA THR A 186 0.03 2.02 -2.66
C THR A 186 0.77 1.02 -1.77
N GLY A 187 2.02 0.68 -2.09
CA GLY A 187 2.86 -0.19 -1.27
C GLY A 187 2.98 0.31 0.17
N ALA A 188 3.27 1.61 0.36
CA ALA A 188 3.30 2.24 1.69
C ALA A 188 1.91 2.24 2.35
N GLY A 189 0.85 2.44 1.58
CA GLY A 189 -0.53 2.33 2.07
C GLY A 189 -0.87 0.93 2.56
N VAL A 190 -0.47 -0.12 1.85
CA VAL A 190 -0.68 -1.52 2.27
C VAL A 190 0.15 -1.84 3.51
N ALA A 191 1.41 -1.37 3.58
CA ALA A 191 2.27 -1.51 4.75
C ALA A 191 1.67 -0.84 5.99
N PHE A 192 1.14 0.38 5.84
CA PHE A 192 0.45 1.10 6.91
C PHE A 192 -0.81 0.35 7.39
N LEU A 193 -1.62 -0.17 6.47
CA LEU A 193 -2.79 -0.98 6.80
C LEU A 193 -2.42 -2.28 7.54
N LEU A 194 -1.30 -2.92 7.17
CA LEU A 194 -0.81 -4.11 7.86
C LEU A 194 -0.39 -3.80 9.30
N LEU A 195 0.35 -2.70 9.50
CA LEU A 195 0.71 -2.25 10.85
C LEU A 195 -0.54 -1.90 11.66
N TRP A 196 -1.52 -1.22 11.05
CA TRP A 196 -2.78 -0.90 11.72
C TRP A 196 -3.55 -2.15 12.14
N ALA A 197 -3.67 -3.14 11.25
CA ALA A 197 -4.32 -4.40 11.58
C ALA A 197 -3.61 -5.15 12.73
N LEU A 198 -2.28 -5.06 12.80
CA LEU A 198 -1.51 -5.61 13.93
C LEU A 198 -1.80 -4.83 15.22
N HIS A 199 -1.85 -3.50 15.16
CA HIS A 199 -2.22 -2.68 16.32
C HIS A 199 -3.62 -3.03 16.86
N GLU A 200 -4.64 -3.18 15.98
CA GLU A 200 -5.97 -3.64 16.40
C GLU A 200 -5.92 -4.98 17.15
N ARG A 201 -5.15 -5.93 16.64
CA ARG A 201 -5.00 -7.26 17.29
C ARG A 201 -4.34 -7.18 18.67
N LEU A 202 -3.41 -6.25 18.82
CA LEU A 202 -2.71 -6.01 20.10
C LEU A 202 -3.50 -5.10 21.04
N GLY A 203 -4.69 -4.63 20.66
CA GLY A 203 -5.49 -3.69 21.45
C GLY A 203 -4.91 -2.28 21.53
N LEU A 204 -4.07 -1.90 20.57
CA LEU A 204 -3.42 -0.61 20.48
C LEU A 204 -4.22 0.35 19.58
N PRO A 205 -4.06 1.67 19.75
CA PRO A 205 -4.67 2.65 18.86
C PRO A 205 -4.09 2.54 17.43
N PRO A 206 -4.80 3.09 16.42
CA PRO A 206 -4.27 3.20 15.05
C PRO A 206 -2.89 3.88 15.06
N PRO A 207 -1.91 3.41 14.26
CA PRO A 207 -0.53 3.93 14.23
C PRO A 207 -0.42 5.21 13.39
N LEU A 208 -1.21 6.25 13.72
CA LEU A 208 -1.33 7.48 12.91
C LEU A 208 -0.02 8.27 12.83
N GLU A 209 0.92 8.05 13.75
CA GLU A 209 2.27 8.62 13.71
C GLU A 209 3.09 8.21 12.49
N TYR A 210 2.62 7.23 11.70
CA TYR A 210 3.23 6.81 10.43
C TYR A 210 2.40 7.20 9.20
N ALA A 211 1.29 7.91 9.38
CA ALA A 211 0.41 8.32 8.28
C ALA A 211 1.14 9.26 7.30
N ASP A 212 2.04 10.12 7.80
CA ASP A 212 2.86 11.01 6.99
C ASP A 212 3.76 10.22 6.00
N LEU A 213 4.41 9.15 6.46
CA LEU A 213 5.23 8.30 5.59
C LEU A 213 4.37 7.61 4.52
N ALA A 214 3.20 7.07 4.91
CA ALA A 214 2.27 6.45 3.97
C ALA A 214 1.72 7.47 2.95
N ALA A 215 1.48 8.72 3.37
CA ALA A 215 1.07 9.80 2.48
C ALA A 215 2.17 10.18 1.48
N VAL A 216 3.44 10.26 1.93
CA VAL A 216 4.58 10.53 1.05
C VAL A 216 4.70 9.46 -0.04
N GLY A 217 4.67 8.17 0.31
CA GLY A 217 4.68 7.08 -0.67
C GLY A 217 3.50 7.18 -1.65
N THR A 218 2.29 7.36 -1.12
CA THR A 218 1.07 7.49 -1.93
C THR A 218 1.14 8.64 -2.94
N ILE A 219 1.69 9.79 -2.56
CA ILE A 219 1.85 10.95 -3.45
C ILE A 219 2.96 10.71 -4.47
N ALA A 220 4.08 10.15 -4.05
CA ALA A 220 5.23 9.89 -4.91
C ALA A 220 4.93 8.88 -6.01
N ASP A 221 4.12 7.85 -5.70
CA ASP A 221 3.62 6.86 -6.67
C ASP A 221 2.51 7.42 -7.60
N VAL A 222 2.14 8.68 -7.44
CA VAL A 222 1.09 9.35 -8.23
C VAL A 222 -0.26 8.64 -8.15
N ALA A 223 -0.54 7.99 -7.02
CA ALA A 223 -1.80 7.29 -6.80
C ALA A 223 -2.99 8.26 -6.81
N PRO A 224 -4.17 7.83 -7.29
CA PRO A 224 -5.36 8.66 -7.27
C PRO A 224 -5.74 9.05 -5.84
N LEU A 225 -5.81 10.36 -5.56
CA LEU A 225 -6.17 10.90 -4.24
C LEU A 225 -7.70 10.96 -4.07
N TRP A 226 -8.33 9.80 -4.06
CA TRP A 226 -9.76 9.60 -3.82
C TRP A 226 -9.97 8.64 -2.65
N GLY A 227 -11.16 8.67 -2.04
CA GLY A 227 -11.51 7.76 -0.97
C GLY A 227 -10.41 7.66 0.08
N TRP A 228 -9.96 6.45 0.33
CA TRP A 228 -8.97 6.15 1.36
C TRP A 228 -7.63 6.89 1.18
N ASN A 229 -7.08 6.93 -0.05
CA ASN A 229 -5.82 7.64 -0.30
C ASN A 229 -5.92 9.13 0.01
N ARG A 230 -7.10 9.73 -0.27
CA ARG A 230 -7.36 11.13 0.08
C ARG A 230 -7.46 11.31 1.60
N ALA A 231 -8.14 10.40 2.31
CA ALA A 231 -8.23 10.43 3.76
C ALA A 231 -6.83 10.38 4.38
N LEU A 232 -5.99 9.44 3.94
CA LEU A 232 -4.61 9.28 4.41
C LEU A 232 -3.77 10.54 4.22
N VAL A 233 -3.84 11.17 3.04
CA VAL A 233 -3.04 12.37 2.73
C VAL A 233 -3.52 13.61 3.48
N LYS A 234 -4.75 13.61 3.99
CA LYS A 234 -5.31 14.71 4.79
C LYS A 234 -5.01 14.59 6.28
N GLU A 235 -4.74 13.37 6.76
CA GLU A 235 -4.37 13.09 8.14
C GLU A 235 -3.02 13.71 8.51
#